data_8a81e3131545f6c56c1737e01e5b8395
#
_entry.id   8a81e3131545f6c56c1737e01e5b8395
#
_cell.length_a   1.000
_cell.length_b   1.000
_cell.length_c   1.000
_cell.angle_alpha   90.00
_cell.angle_beta   90.00
_cell.angle_gamma   90.00
#
_symmetry.space_group_name_H-M   'P 1'
#
loop_
_entity.id
_entity.type
_entity.pdbx_description
1 polymer ?
#
loop_
_entity_poly.entity_id
_entity_poly.type
_entity_poly.pdbx_seq_one_letter_code
_entity_poly.pdbx_strand_id
1 'polypeptide(L)'
;MRPAGRATADAVRSLVSAFADTLERRDWTAFGALLADDVVYELPQTRERIRGRARYVRFNAEYPGDWHVQPVLVLGDDPNGCLLFRWTLDGESMLAVAFFEVREAVIVKVTDLWPEPYEPPPGREHLVERA
;
A
#
# COMPACT_ATOMS: atom_id res chain seq x y z
N MET A 1 19.70 14.05 -22.96
CA MET A 1 18.46 13.30 -22.75
C MET A 1 18.68 12.31 -21.62
N ARG A 2 17.83 12.36 -20.63
CA ARG A 2 17.94 11.46 -19.48
C ARG A 2 17.45 10.05 -19.84
N PRO A 3 17.96 9.00 -19.17
CA PRO A 3 17.44 7.65 -19.34
C PRO A 3 16.00 7.60 -18.81
N ALA A 4 15.04 7.43 -19.71
CA ALA A 4 13.61 7.58 -19.38
C ALA A 4 13.14 6.63 -18.28
N GLY A 5 13.52 5.34 -18.33
CA GLY A 5 13.00 4.34 -17.41
C GLY A 5 13.46 4.53 -15.97
N ARG A 6 14.72 4.87 -15.74
CA ARG A 6 15.28 4.99 -14.39
C ARG A 6 14.67 6.17 -13.61
N ALA A 7 14.55 7.33 -14.26
CA ALA A 7 14.01 8.52 -13.60
C ALA A 7 12.54 8.31 -13.24
N THR A 8 11.76 7.63 -14.10
CA THR A 8 10.34 7.35 -13.86
C THR A 8 10.15 6.33 -12.75
N ALA A 9 11.00 5.30 -12.71
CA ALA A 9 10.97 4.31 -11.63
C ALA A 9 11.28 4.96 -10.27
N ASP A 10 12.26 5.86 -10.22
CA ASP A 10 12.59 6.60 -9.01
C ASP A 10 11.43 7.49 -8.56
N ALA A 11 10.73 8.13 -9.49
CA ALA A 11 9.56 8.94 -9.19
C ALA A 11 8.42 8.09 -8.61
N VAL A 12 8.19 6.89 -9.13
CA VAL A 12 7.19 5.97 -8.60
C VAL A 12 7.56 5.53 -7.19
N ARG A 13 8.82 5.15 -6.96
CA ARG A 13 9.28 4.77 -5.61
C ARG A 13 9.11 5.92 -4.62
N SER A 14 9.39 7.14 -5.03
CA SER A 14 9.21 8.31 -4.17
C SER A 14 7.75 8.51 -3.79
N LEU A 15 6.82 8.33 -4.73
CA LEU A 15 5.38 8.42 -4.44
C LEU A 15 4.94 7.32 -3.47
N VAL A 16 5.40 6.10 -3.66
CA VAL A 16 5.06 4.98 -2.77
C VAL A 16 5.60 5.22 -1.36
N SER A 17 6.83 5.70 -1.25
CA SER A 17 7.42 6.04 0.06
C SER A 17 6.65 7.17 0.73
N ALA A 18 6.27 8.20 -0.01
CA ALA A 18 5.49 9.31 0.52
C ALA A 18 4.08 8.86 0.95
N PHE A 19 3.49 7.91 0.24
CA PHE A 19 2.21 7.32 0.61
C PHE A 19 2.29 6.71 2.02
N ALA A 20 3.27 5.87 2.27
CA ALA A 20 3.45 5.24 3.58
C ALA A 20 3.76 6.28 4.67
N ASP A 21 4.64 7.23 4.39
CA ASP A 21 5.07 8.25 5.33
C ASP A 21 3.92 9.17 5.76
N THR A 22 3.14 9.65 4.80
CA THR A 22 2.02 10.53 5.09
C THR A 22 0.90 9.81 5.87
N LEU A 23 0.66 8.54 5.58
CA LEU A 23 -0.26 7.71 6.35
C LEU A 23 0.20 7.60 7.81
N GLU A 24 1.46 7.25 8.02
CA GLU A 24 2.00 7.08 9.38
C GLU A 24 1.92 8.37 10.18
N ARG A 25 2.18 9.50 9.55
CA ARG A 25 2.13 10.80 10.19
C ARG A 25 0.70 11.37 10.32
N ARG A 26 -0.30 10.72 9.73
CA ARG A 26 -1.68 11.22 9.68
C ARG A 26 -1.77 12.60 9.01
N ASP A 27 -0.88 12.86 8.06
CA ASP A 27 -0.87 14.10 7.30
C ASP A 27 -1.82 13.98 6.10
N TRP A 28 -3.10 14.19 6.36
CA TRP A 28 -4.14 13.94 5.36
C TRP A 28 -4.09 14.89 4.17
N THR A 29 -3.64 16.11 4.38
CA THR A 29 -3.44 17.08 3.29
C THR A 29 -2.34 16.58 2.34
N ALA A 30 -1.19 16.21 2.88
CA ALA A 30 -0.07 15.68 2.08
C ALA A 30 -0.41 14.33 1.44
N PHE A 31 -1.12 13.45 2.18
CA PHE A 31 -1.57 12.17 1.65
C PHE A 31 -2.50 12.37 0.44
N GLY A 32 -3.49 13.24 0.58
CA GLY A 32 -4.43 13.56 -0.50
C GLY A 32 -3.74 14.13 -1.73
N ALA A 33 -2.69 14.93 -1.54
CA ALA A 33 -1.95 15.53 -2.64
C ALA A 33 -1.23 14.50 -3.52
N LEU A 34 -0.99 13.27 -3.02
CA LEU A 34 -0.37 12.20 -3.80
C LEU A 34 -1.36 11.49 -4.72
N LEU A 35 -2.66 11.70 -4.54
CA LEU A 35 -3.73 10.93 -5.16
C LEU A 35 -4.41 11.73 -6.27
N ALA A 36 -4.80 11.04 -7.35
CA ALA A 36 -5.67 11.63 -8.36
C ALA A 36 -7.07 11.89 -7.77
N ASP A 37 -7.79 12.89 -8.32
CA ASP A 37 -9.15 13.19 -7.90
C ASP A 37 -10.07 11.96 -7.98
N ASP A 38 -9.88 11.16 -9.02
CA ASP A 38 -10.68 9.97 -9.31
C ASP A 38 -9.98 8.66 -8.94
N VAL A 39 -9.06 8.70 -7.98
CA VAL A 39 -8.34 7.51 -7.52
C VAL A 39 -9.30 6.39 -7.15
N VAL A 40 -8.91 5.15 -7.45
CA VAL A 40 -9.67 3.96 -7.10
C VAL A 40 -8.85 3.14 -6.10
N TYR A 41 -9.47 2.78 -5.01
CA TYR A 41 -8.88 1.89 -3.99
C TYR A 41 -9.68 0.59 -3.97
N GLU A 42 -8.99 -0.53 -4.01
CA GLU A 42 -9.63 -1.85 -4.01
C GLU A 42 -9.09 -2.74 -2.91
N LEU A 43 -10.01 -3.44 -2.25
CA LEU A 43 -9.73 -4.53 -1.31
C LEU A 43 -10.31 -5.82 -1.91
N PRO A 44 -9.52 -6.59 -2.69
CA PRO A 44 -10.05 -7.78 -3.35
C PRO A 44 -10.61 -8.83 -2.39
N GLN A 45 -10.02 -8.96 -1.20
CA GLN A 45 -10.42 -9.98 -0.24
C GLN A 45 -11.82 -9.76 0.33
N THR A 46 -12.25 -8.51 0.47
CA THR A 46 -13.61 -8.16 0.92
C THR A 46 -14.51 -7.76 -0.23
N ARG A 47 -13.94 -7.60 -1.44
CA ARG A 47 -14.62 -7.12 -2.63
C ARG A 47 -15.14 -5.69 -2.51
N GLU A 48 -14.46 -4.90 -1.67
CA GLU A 48 -14.79 -3.50 -1.49
C GLU A 48 -13.99 -2.62 -2.46
N ARG A 49 -14.60 -1.51 -2.85
CA ARG A 49 -13.98 -0.51 -3.70
C ARG A 49 -14.38 0.88 -3.23
N ILE A 50 -13.39 1.77 -3.23
CA ILE A 50 -13.62 3.18 -2.92
C ILE A 50 -13.26 3.98 -4.17
N ARG A 51 -14.16 4.86 -4.60
CA ARG A 51 -13.92 5.76 -5.73
C ARG A 51 -13.82 7.19 -5.23
N GLY A 52 -12.74 7.86 -5.63
CA GLY A 52 -12.55 9.26 -5.36
C GLY A 52 -11.65 9.54 -4.16
N ARG A 53 -10.86 10.60 -4.31
CA ARG A 53 -9.86 11.00 -3.33
C ARG A 53 -10.46 11.31 -1.96
N ALA A 54 -11.53 12.07 -1.93
CA ALA A 54 -12.13 12.49 -0.66
C ALA A 54 -12.58 11.30 0.18
N ARG A 55 -13.22 10.30 -0.45
CA ARG A 55 -13.66 9.09 0.26
C ARG A 55 -12.49 8.25 0.73
N TYR A 56 -11.46 8.12 -0.10
CA TYR A 56 -10.30 7.30 0.27
C TYR A 56 -9.52 7.94 1.43
N VAL A 57 -9.35 9.26 1.41
CA VAL A 57 -8.74 9.97 2.54
C VAL A 57 -9.56 9.75 3.81
N ARG A 58 -10.89 9.89 3.75
CA ARG A 58 -11.76 9.65 4.90
C ARG A 58 -11.68 8.22 5.41
N PHE A 59 -11.63 7.25 4.52
CA PHE A 59 -11.49 5.85 4.90
C PHE A 59 -10.28 5.63 5.81
N ASN A 60 -9.16 6.22 5.44
CA ASN A 60 -7.93 6.11 6.24
C ASN A 60 -8.00 6.95 7.52
N ALA A 61 -8.52 8.17 7.42
CA ALA A 61 -8.60 9.07 8.56
C ALA A 61 -9.57 8.56 9.64
N GLU A 62 -10.63 7.88 9.23
CA GLU A 62 -11.66 7.36 10.13
C GLU A 62 -11.40 5.90 10.54
N TYR A 63 -10.32 5.28 10.07
CA TYR A 63 -10.01 3.90 10.41
C TYR A 63 -9.75 3.79 11.91
N PRO A 64 -10.46 2.88 12.61
CA PRO A 64 -10.39 2.83 14.07
C PRO A 64 -9.12 2.15 14.57
N GLY A 65 -8.77 2.45 15.82
CA GLY A 65 -7.69 1.82 16.52
C GLY A 65 -6.36 2.54 16.40
N ASP A 66 -5.39 2.06 17.14
CA ASP A 66 -4.01 2.57 17.11
C ASP A 66 -3.23 1.78 16.07
N TRP A 67 -3.24 2.28 14.82
CA TRP A 67 -2.58 1.62 13.72
C TRP A 67 -1.30 2.34 13.29
N HIS A 68 -0.33 1.54 12.81
CA HIS A 68 0.94 2.02 12.31
C HIS A 68 1.31 1.30 11.02
N VAL A 69 1.97 2.03 10.13
CA VAL A 69 2.46 1.53 8.83
C VAL A 69 3.97 1.63 8.83
N GLN A 70 4.65 0.50 8.68
CA GLN A 70 6.11 0.46 8.58
C GLN A 70 6.51 -0.16 7.24
N PRO A 71 7.10 0.60 6.32
CA PRO A 71 7.58 0.02 5.07
C PRO A 71 8.65 -1.05 5.31
N VAL A 72 8.54 -2.17 4.60
CA VAL A 72 9.55 -3.23 4.56
C VAL A 72 10.28 -3.20 3.22
N LEU A 73 9.54 -3.01 2.13
CA LEU A 73 10.11 -2.98 0.79
C LEU A 73 9.30 -2.03 -0.07
N VAL A 74 9.98 -1.14 -0.77
CA VAL A 74 9.37 -0.21 -1.72
C VAL A 74 9.94 -0.50 -3.10
N LEU A 75 9.08 -0.81 -4.05
CA LEU A 75 9.47 -1.06 -5.44
C LEU A 75 8.71 -0.11 -6.36
N GLY A 76 9.34 0.24 -7.46
CA GLY A 76 8.72 1.07 -8.48
C GLY A 76 9.30 0.77 -9.84
N ASP A 77 8.42 0.67 -10.83
CA ASP A 77 8.75 0.44 -12.23
C ASP A 77 7.59 1.00 -13.06
N ASP A 78 7.74 2.26 -13.46
CA ASP A 78 6.67 3.01 -14.12
C ASP A 78 5.86 2.18 -15.12
N PRO A 79 4.50 2.15 -15.02
CA PRO A 79 3.67 2.98 -14.15
C PRO A 79 3.26 2.32 -12.83
N ASN A 80 3.95 1.27 -12.39
CA ASN A 80 3.52 0.45 -11.26
C ASN A 80 4.44 0.61 -10.06
N GLY A 81 3.87 0.51 -8.86
CA GLY A 81 4.60 0.50 -7.62
C GLY A 81 4.11 -0.59 -6.69
N CYS A 82 4.92 -0.91 -5.69
CA CYS A 82 4.58 -1.93 -4.70
C CYS A 82 5.15 -1.53 -3.35
N LEU A 83 4.36 -1.71 -2.31
CA LEU A 83 4.76 -1.49 -0.93
C LEU A 83 4.46 -2.76 -0.13
N LEU A 84 5.49 -3.43 0.31
CA LEU A 84 5.35 -4.46 1.35
C LEU A 84 5.52 -3.75 2.68
N PHE A 85 4.57 -3.90 3.58
CA PHE A 85 4.60 -3.16 4.83
C PHE A 85 4.11 -3.99 6.00
N ARG A 86 4.59 -3.61 7.18
CA ARG A 86 4.08 -4.15 8.42
C ARG A 86 2.99 -3.21 8.91
N TRP A 87 1.82 -3.79 9.12
CA TRP A 87 0.68 -3.10 9.71
C TRP A 87 0.56 -3.54 11.16
N THR A 88 0.50 -2.59 12.06
CA THR A 88 0.26 -2.87 13.46
C THR A 88 -1.05 -2.19 13.85
N LEU A 89 -1.93 -2.93 14.50
CA LEU A 89 -3.21 -2.43 14.97
C LEU A 89 -3.40 -2.89 16.41
N ASP A 90 -3.46 -1.90 17.33
CA ASP A 90 -3.63 -2.17 18.77
C ASP A 90 -2.62 -3.20 19.30
N GLY A 91 -1.38 -3.14 18.84
CA GLY A 91 -0.30 -4.01 19.25
C GLY A 91 -0.16 -5.32 18.47
N GLU A 92 -1.13 -5.68 17.65
CA GLU A 92 -1.04 -6.85 16.78
C GLU A 92 -0.45 -6.47 15.44
N SER A 93 0.41 -7.32 14.89
CA SER A 93 1.19 -7.02 13.69
C SER A 93 0.95 -8.06 12.60
N MET A 94 0.88 -7.58 11.35
CA MET A 94 0.78 -8.43 10.17
C MET A 94 1.52 -7.80 9.01
N LEU A 95 1.89 -8.61 8.02
CA LEU A 95 2.41 -8.12 6.75
C LEU A 95 1.27 -7.94 5.77
N ALA A 96 1.33 -6.85 5.01
CA ALA A 96 0.38 -6.56 3.96
C ALA A 96 1.12 -6.03 2.75
N VAL A 97 0.46 -5.99 1.60
CA VAL A 97 1.07 -5.48 0.38
C VAL A 97 0.07 -4.59 -0.35
N ALA A 98 0.56 -3.46 -0.84
CA ALA A 98 -0.21 -2.53 -1.66
C ALA A 98 0.44 -2.43 -3.03
N PHE A 99 -0.38 -2.50 -4.07
CA PHE A 99 0.04 -2.27 -5.44
C PHE A 99 -0.52 -0.93 -5.91
N PHE A 100 0.29 -0.21 -6.69
CA PHE A 100 -0.02 1.14 -7.13
C PHE A 100 0.05 1.25 -8.64
N GLU A 101 -0.88 2.01 -9.22
CA GLU A 101 -0.72 2.53 -10.57
C GLU A 101 -0.56 4.04 -10.48
N VAL A 102 0.42 4.56 -11.22
CA VAL A 102 0.78 5.99 -11.23
C VAL A 102 0.59 6.53 -12.64
N ARG A 103 0.03 7.73 -12.73
CA ARG A 103 -0.13 8.44 -14.00
C ARG A 103 0.02 9.93 -13.75
N GLU A 104 0.85 10.59 -14.57
CA GLU A 104 1.06 12.04 -14.46
C GLU A 104 1.44 12.48 -13.04
N ALA A 105 2.37 11.74 -12.43
CA ALA A 105 2.95 12.03 -11.10
C ALA A 105 1.96 11.92 -9.93
N VAL A 106 0.81 11.28 -10.12
CA VAL A 106 -0.12 10.99 -9.02
C VAL A 106 -0.55 9.53 -9.04
N ILE A 107 -0.98 9.03 -7.90
CA ILE A 107 -1.48 7.67 -7.75
C ILE A 107 -2.92 7.63 -8.22
N VAL A 108 -3.20 6.77 -9.23
CA VAL A 108 -4.55 6.63 -9.79
C VAL A 108 -5.26 5.37 -9.29
N LYS A 109 -4.52 4.40 -8.79
CA LYS A 109 -5.12 3.17 -8.24
C LYS A 109 -4.25 2.59 -7.14
N VAL A 110 -4.90 2.10 -6.09
CA VAL A 110 -4.27 1.35 -4.99
C VAL A 110 -5.05 0.06 -4.80
N THR A 111 -4.33 -1.06 -4.77
CA THR A 111 -4.90 -2.37 -4.48
C THR A 111 -4.21 -2.94 -3.25
N ASP A 112 -4.94 -3.14 -2.18
CA ASP A 112 -4.41 -3.70 -0.94
C ASP A 112 -4.74 -5.17 -0.82
N LEU A 113 -3.74 -5.96 -0.41
CA LEU A 113 -3.92 -7.35 -0.05
C LEU A 113 -3.50 -7.53 1.42
N TRP A 114 -4.38 -8.15 2.18
CA TRP A 114 -4.19 -8.38 3.62
C TRP A 114 -4.20 -9.89 3.88
N PRO A 115 -3.06 -10.60 3.64
CA PRO A 115 -3.02 -12.05 3.82
C PRO A 115 -3.18 -12.41 5.29
N GLU A 116 -4.14 -13.30 5.58
CA GLU A 116 -4.35 -13.80 6.92
C GLU A 116 -3.58 -15.10 7.12
N PRO A 117 -2.94 -15.30 8.30
CA PRO A 117 -2.30 -16.56 8.61
C PRO A 117 -3.32 -17.71 8.61
N TYR A 118 -2.91 -18.87 8.16
CA TYR A 118 -3.72 -20.09 8.24
C TYR A 118 -2.82 -21.29 8.42
N GLU A 119 -3.40 -22.38 8.93
CA GLU A 119 -2.65 -23.61 9.16
C GLU A 119 -2.22 -24.25 7.85
N PRO A 120 -0.97 -24.71 7.75
CA PRO A 120 -0.51 -25.35 6.53
C PRO A 120 -1.25 -26.67 6.30
N PRO A 121 -1.44 -27.05 5.02
CA PRO A 121 -1.99 -28.38 4.71
C PRO A 121 -1.06 -29.49 5.24
N PRO A 122 -1.62 -30.64 5.63
CA PRO A 122 -0.81 -31.75 6.14
C PRO A 122 0.04 -32.40 5.04
N GLY A 123 1.08 -33.10 5.44
CA GLY A 123 1.87 -33.93 4.55
C GLY A 123 3.21 -33.37 4.12
N ARG A 124 3.55 -32.16 4.57
CA ARG A 124 4.84 -31.54 4.20
C ARG A 124 5.71 -31.16 5.40
N GLU A 125 5.36 -31.65 6.58
CA GLU A 125 6.05 -31.32 7.83
C GLU A 125 7.53 -31.68 7.80
N HIS A 126 7.87 -32.75 7.10
CA HIS A 126 9.24 -33.24 6.97
C HIS A 126 10.14 -32.37 6.06
N LEU A 127 9.56 -31.42 5.35
CA LEU A 127 10.28 -30.57 4.40
C LEU A 127 10.37 -29.10 4.82
N VAL A 128 9.60 -28.70 5.83
CA VAL A 128 9.47 -27.28 6.19
C VAL A 128 9.75 -27.07 7.67
N GLU A 129 10.21 -25.87 7.97
CA GLU A 129 10.34 -25.40 9.34
C GLU A 129 9.22 -24.38 9.61
N ARG A 130 8.74 -24.33 10.85
CA ARG A 130 7.74 -23.33 11.27
C ARG A 130 8.47 -22.18 11.93
N ALA A 131 8.21 -20.95 11.43
CA ALA A 131 8.81 -19.73 11.98
C ALA A 131 7.98 -19.18 13.14
#